data_8992c5d413b7814565885ead4e790a39
#
_entry.id   8992c5d413b7814565885ead4e790a39
#
_cell.length_a   1.000
_cell.length_b   1.000
_cell.length_c   1.000
_cell.angle_alpha   90.00
_cell.angle_beta   90.00
_cell.angle_gamma   90.00
#
_symmetry.space_group_name_H-M   'P 1'
#
loop_
_entity.id
_entity.type
_entity.pdbx_description
1 polymer ?
#
loop_
_entity_poly.entity_id
_entity_poly.type
_entity_poly.pdbx_seq_one_letter_code
_entity_poly.pdbx_strand_id
1 'polypeptide(L)'
;MKKNLILLSALFLIGITQVNAQCCKPIDSNAQSENATQQESKTLKLKITGMTCAGCSNHISNALKEVAGIMEHKVEYPGDLATIQYDPKKTNPDAIIKVIEQTGYKAEIIKENQKKKSL
;
A
#
# COMPACT_ATOMS: atom_id res chain seq x y z
N MET A 1 31.83 14.93 43.31
CA MET A 1 31.22 14.69 41.99
C MET A 1 29.90 13.97 42.01
N LYS A 2 29.12 14.10 43.08
CA LYS A 2 27.80 13.42 43.23
C LYS A 2 26.64 14.37 43.50
N LYS A 3 26.83 15.68 43.28
CA LYS A 3 25.80 16.70 43.67
C LYS A 3 25.04 17.32 42.51
N ASN A 4 25.37 17.00 41.24
CA ASN A 4 24.75 17.62 40.07
C ASN A 4 23.68 16.75 39.39
N LEU A 5 23.39 15.57 39.93
CA LEU A 5 22.43 14.66 39.33
C LEU A 5 20.98 14.82 39.76
N ILE A 6 20.75 15.67 40.76
CA ILE A 6 19.42 15.81 41.38
C ILE A 6 18.65 17.05 40.85
N LEU A 7 19.36 17.98 40.20
CA LEU A 7 18.73 19.21 39.69
C LEU A 7 18.12 19.11 38.30
N LEU A 8 18.34 18.03 37.60
CA LEU A 8 17.78 17.80 36.26
C LEU A 8 16.44 17.05 36.22
N SER A 9 16.00 16.60 37.41
CA SER A 9 14.74 15.81 37.50
C SER A 9 13.48 16.65 37.75
N ALA A 10 13.62 17.93 38.01
CA ALA A 10 12.48 18.76 38.42
C ALA A 10 11.81 19.56 37.26
N LEU A 11 12.34 19.50 36.06
CA LEU A 11 11.82 20.27 34.92
C LEU A 11 10.97 19.47 33.90
N PHE A 12 10.65 18.22 34.23
CA PHE A 12 9.94 17.35 33.27
C PHE A 12 8.46 17.12 33.58
N LEU A 13 7.88 17.88 34.49
CA LEU A 13 6.48 17.68 34.93
C LEU A 13 5.51 18.79 34.52
N ILE A 14 5.87 19.64 33.58
CA ILE A 14 4.91 20.65 33.09
C ILE A 14 4.70 20.42 31.60
N GLY A 15 3.59 19.87 31.28
CA GLY A 15 3.06 19.92 29.93
C GLY A 15 2.74 18.57 29.35
N ILE A 16 1.53 18.29 29.30
CA ILE A 16 0.80 17.91 28.09
C ILE A 16 -0.49 17.25 28.56
N THR A 17 -1.44 18.08 28.86
CA THR A 17 -2.83 17.72 28.63
C THR A 17 -3.24 18.36 27.32
N GLN A 18 -2.96 17.71 26.20
CA GLN A 18 -3.66 17.97 24.96
C GLN A 18 -4.62 16.80 24.73
N VAL A 19 -5.76 16.93 25.34
CA VAL A 19 -6.93 16.12 24.98
C VAL A 19 -7.46 16.72 23.70
N ASN A 20 -7.06 16.17 22.58
CA ASN A 20 -7.65 16.48 21.29
C ASN A 20 -8.87 15.55 21.11
N ALA A 21 -10.00 16.01 21.60
CA ALA A 21 -11.27 15.42 21.25
C ALA A 21 -11.59 15.77 19.79
N GLN A 22 -11.23 14.91 18.87
CA GLN A 22 -11.70 15.03 17.49
C GLN A 22 -12.99 14.26 17.31
N CYS A 23 -14.05 15.05 17.29
CA CYS A 23 -15.36 14.70 16.81
C CYS A 23 -15.32 14.02 15.45
N CYS A 24 -16.13 13.01 15.32
CA CYS A 24 -16.45 12.32 14.07
C CYS A 24 -16.74 13.28 12.92
N LYS A 25 -15.95 13.20 11.86
CA LYS A 25 -16.32 13.77 10.57
C LYS A 25 -16.77 12.65 9.65
N PRO A 26 -17.84 12.87 8.88
CA PRO A 26 -18.31 11.89 7.91
C PRO A 26 -17.28 11.71 6.78
N ILE A 27 -17.19 10.50 6.33
CA ILE A 27 -16.31 10.01 5.28
C ILE A 27 -16.74 10.63 3.97
N ASP A 28 -16.02 11.65 3.53
CA ASP A 28 -15.99 12.05 2.14
C ASP A 28 -14.74 11.43 1.51
N SER A 29 -15.00 10.65 0.49
CA SER A 29 -14.05 9.94 -0.34
C SER A 29 -13.20 10.93 -1.13
N ASN A 30 -12.20 11.51 -0.53
CA ASN A 30 -11.05 12.09 -1.22
C ASN A 30 -9.95 12.46 -0.22
N ALA A 31 -9.40 11.46 0.45
CA ALA A 31 -8.20 11.68 1.25
C ALA A 31 -6.97 11.53 0.36
N GLN A 32 -6.60 12.61 -0.28
CA GLN A 32 -5.21 12.86 -0.58
C GLN A 32 -4.47 12.97 0.76
N SER A 33 -3.89 11.87 1.20
CA SER A 33 -2.90 11.92 2.25
C SER A 33 -1.59 12.38 1.63
N GLU A 34 -1.43 13.69 1.55
CA GLU A 34 -0.13 14.31 1.40
C GLU A 34 0.63 14.10 2.71
N ASN A 35 1.47 13.10 2.76
CA ASN A 35 2.63 13.16 3.63
C ASN A 35 3.84 12.66 2.87
N ALA A 36 4.61 13.64 2.49
CA ALA A 36 5.79 13.61 1.68
C ALA A 36 6.88 12.74 2.28
N THR A 37 7.04 11.60 1.72
CA THR A 37 8.33 11.07 1.31
C THR A 37 8.09 10.66 -0.13
N GLN A 38 8.74 11.33 -1.07
CA GLN A 38 8.65 11.02 -2.51
C GLN A 38 9.24 9.62 -2.75
N GLN A 39 8.50 8.64 -2.35
CA GLN A 39 8.71 7.28 -2.76
C GLN A 39 7.94 7.14 -4.06
N GLU A 40 8.66 7.14 -5.17
CA GLU A 40 8.07 6.94 -6.48
C GLU A 40 7.31 5.61 -6.46
N SER A 41 5.99 5.70 -6.31
CA SER A 41 5.12 4.54 -6.42
C SER A 41 4.52 4.48 -7.83
N LYS A 42 4.48 3.30 -8.39
CA LYS A 42 3.81 3.03 -9.67
C LYS A 42 2.66 2.08 -9.44
N THR A 43 1.57 2.32 -10.15
CA THR A 43 0.41 1.45 -10.11
C THR A 43 0.42 0.52 -11.32
N LEU A 44 0.29 -0.76 -11.08
CA LEU A 44 0.21 -1.82 -12.08
C LEU A 44 -1.18 -2.45 -12.02
N LYS A 45 -1.86 -2.52 -13.16
CA LYS A 45 -3.11 -3.25 -13.29
C LYS A 45 -2.87 -4.53 -14.09
N LEU A 46 -3.25 -5.65 -13.52
CA LEU A 46 -3.10 -6.96 -14.11
C LEU A 46 -4.47 -7.62 -14.27
N LYS A 47 -4.66 -8.31 -15.37
CA LYS A 47 -5.73 -9.29 -15.53
C LYS A 47 -5.20 -10.65 -15.12
N ILE A 48 -5.90 -11.31 -14.21
CA ILE A 48 -5.50 -12.64 -13.73
C ILE A 48 -6.47 -13.66 -14.29
N THR A 49 -5.95 -14.68 -14.93
CA THR A 49 -6.75 -15.75 -15.51
C THR A 49 -6.57 -17.03 -14.70
N GLY A 50 -7.67 -17.76 -14.49
CA GLY A 50 -7.70 -19.03 -13.77
C GLY A 50 -8.24 -18.93 -12.35
N MET A 51 -8.68 -17.76 -11.89
CA MET A 51 -9.40 -17.63 -10.63
C MET A 51 -10.80 -18.21 -10.77
N THR A 52 -11.17 -19.14 -9.90
CA THR A 52 -12.48 -19.78 -9.90
C THR A 52 -13.27 -19.54 -8.61
N CYS A 53 -12.64 -18.95 -7.62
CA CYS A 53 -13.25 -18.68 -6.33
C CYS A 53 -12.55 -17.57 -5.56
N ALA A 54 -13.22 -17.04 -4.54
CA ALA A 54 -12.65 -16.01 -3.67
C ALA A 54 -11.37 -16.47 -2.92
N GLY A 55 -11.22 -17.78 -2.68
CA GLY A 55 -10.00 -18.33 -2.09
C GLY A 55 -8.78 -18.15 -3.00
N CYS A 56 -8.97 -18.15 -4.32
CA CYS A 56 -7.91 -17.91 -5.29
C CYS A 56 -7.35 -16.49 -5.18
N SER A 57 -8.22 -15.49 -5.03
CA SER A 57 -7.78 -14.10 -4.83
C SER A 57 -6.99 -13.92 -3.54
N ASN A 58 -7.37 -14.61 -2.46
CA ASN A 58 -6.63 -14.60 -1.20
C ASN A 58 -5.25 -15.26 -1.33
N HIS A 59 -5.16 -16.35 -2.09
CA HIS A 59 -3.88 -17.03 -2.35
C HIS A 59 -2.90 -16.09 -3.08
N ILE A 60 -3.36 -15.44 -4.12
CA ILE A 60 -2.57 -14.44 -4.85
C ILE A 60 -2.17 -13.27 -3.96
N SER A 61 -3.12 -12.74 -3.17
CA SER A 61 -2.85 -11.66 -2.22
C SER A 61 -1.77 -12.01 -1.21
N ASN A 62 -1.76 -13.24 -0.71
CA ASN A 62 -0.73 -13.69 0.21
C ASN A 62 0.64 -13.78 -0.46
N ALA A 63 0.71 -14.30 -1.68
CA ALA A 63 1.96 -14.33 -2.44
C ALA A 63 2.51 -12.92 -2.72
N LEU A 64 1.63 -11.95 -3.01
CA LEU A 64 2.03 -10.56 -3.23
C LEU A 64 2.56 -9.87 -1.96
N LYS A 65 2.08 -10.25 -0.78
CA LYS A 65 2.59 -9.72 0.50
C LYS A 65 4.05 -10.09 0.76
N GLU A 66 4.51 -11.19 0.21
CA GLU A 66 5.89 -11.67 0.37
C GLU A 66 6.86 -10.96 -0.56
N VAL A 67 6.36 -10.19 -1.53
CA VAL A 67 7.21 -9.48 -2.49
C VAL A 67 7.70 -8.17 -1.91
N ALA A 68 9.00 -8.04 -1.73
CA ALA A 68 9.60 -6.77 -1.30
C ALA A 68 9.37 -5.69 -2.37
N GLY A 69 8.91 -4.51 -1.92
CA GLY A 69 8.64 -3.38 -2.81
C GLY A 69 7.19 -3.21 -3.21
N ILE A 70 6.30 -4.13 -2.85
CA ILE A 70 4.86 -3.90 -2.97
C ILE A 70 4.40 -3.09 -1.76
N MET A 71 3.76 -1.96 -2.02
CA MET A 71 3.24 -1.05 -1.01
C MET A 71 1.79 -1.35 -0.70
N GLU A 72 1.00 -1.56 -1.74
CA GLU A 72 -0.41 -1.90 -1.63
C GLU A 72 -0.82 -2.81 -2.79
N HIS A 73 -1.75 -3.70 -2.52
CA HIS A 73 -2.32 -4.55 -3.55
C HIS A 73 -3.79 -4.85 -3.27
N LYS A 74 -4.55 -4.99 -4.32
CA LYS A 74 -5.96 -5.39 -4.30
C LYS A 74 -6.20 -6.41 -5.39
N VAL A 75 -6.69 -7.58 -5.04
CA VAL A 75 -7.09 -8.64 -5.97
C VAL A 75 -8.60 -8.81 -5.88
N GLU A 76 -9.29 -8.62 -7.00
CA GLU A 76 -10.75 -8.64 -7.07
C GLU A 76 -11.26 -9.95 -7.69
N TYR A 77 -12.25 -10.54 -7.04
CA TYR A 77 -13.02 -11.66 -7.55
C TYR A 77 -14.52 -11.48 -7.17
N PRO A 78 -15.43 -11.60 -8.10
CA PRO A 78 -15.27 -11.75 -9.55
C PRO A 78 -14.77 -10.44 -10.19
N GLY A 79 -14.09 -10.54 -11.33
CA GLY A 79 -13.54 -9.40 -12.06
C GLY A 79 -12.15 -9.68 -12.60
N ASP A 80 -11.45 -10.64 -11.97
CA ASP A 80 -10.13 -11.11 -12.42
C ASP A 80 -9.08 -9.99 -12.55
N LEU A 81 -9.18 -8.98 -11.69
CA LEU A 81 -8.32 -7.81 -11.70
C LEU A 81 -7.44 -7.75 -10.46
N ALA A 82 -6.18 -7.45 -10.66
CA ALA A 82 -5.26 -7.07 -9.59
C ALA A 82 -4.73 -5.65 -9.82
N THR A 83 -4.88 -4.81 -8.82
CA THR A 83 -4.28 -3.48 -8.77
C THR A 83 -3.17 -3.49 -7.73
N ILE A 84 -1.96 -3.17 -8.15
CA ILE A 84 -0.77 -3.29 -7.31
C ILE A 84 -0.01 -1.97 -7.35
N GLN A 85 0.26 -1.39 -6.19
CA GLN A 85 1.16 -0.25 -6.04
C GLN A 85 2.53 -0.77 -5.59
N TYR A 86 3.56 -0.41 -6.31
CA TYR A 86 4.90 -0.89 -6.06
C TYR A 86 5.95 0.20 -6.21
N ASP A 87 7.08 0.02 -5.54
CA ASP A 87 8.27 0.85 -5.66
C ASP A 87 9.13 0.36 -6.82
N PRO A 88 9.29 1.15 -7.90
CA PRO A 88 10.06 0.74 -9.07
C PRO A 88 11.56 0.57 -8.79
N LYS A 89 12.05 1.03 -7.65
CA LYS A 89 13.43 0.84 -7.21
C LYS A 89 13.67 -0.51 -6.55
N LYS A 90 12.60 -1.15 -6.05
CA LYS A 90 12.68 -2.42 -5.31
C LYS A 90 12.17 -3.60 -6.11
N THR A 91 11.19 -3.39 -6.95
CA THR A 91 10.60 -4.45 -7.77
C THR A 91 10.17 -3.91 -9.14
N ASN A 92 9.83 -4.80 -10.03
CA ASN A 92 9.37 -4.47 -11.37
C ASN A 92 8.12 -5.30 -11.75
N PRO A 93 7.39 -4.90 -12.79
CA PRO A 93 6.18 -5.61 -13.22
C PRO A 93 6.41 -7.08 -13.55
N ASP A 94 7.55 -7.40 -14.18
CA ASP A 94 7.85 -8.78 -14.58
C ASP A 94 8.06 -9.69 -13.38
N ALA A 95 8.71 -9.18 -12.31
CA ALA A 95 8.89 -9.92 -11.07
C ALA A 95 7.53 -10.19 -10.39
N ILE A 96 6.63 -9.21 -10.39
CA ILE A 96 5.28 -9.34 -9.82
C ILE A 96 4.47 -10.38 -10.59
N ILE A 97 4.49 -10.33 -11.92
CA ILE A 97 3.83 -11.32 -12.78
C ILE A 97 4.35 -12.72 -12.49
N LYS A 98 5.68 -12.87 -12.42
CA LYS A 98 6.31 -14.16 -12.15
C LYS A 98 5.89 -14.76 -10.81
N VAL A 99 5.74 -13.95 -9.77
CA VAL A 99 5.24 -14.42 -8.47
C VAL A 99 3.81 -14.92 -8.57
N ILE A 100 2.95 -14.23 -9.31
CA ILE A 100 1.57 -14.68 -9.54
C ILE A 100 1.55 -15.99 -10.35
N GLU A 101 2.38 -16.12 -11.37
CA GLU A 101 2.49 -17.33 -12.18
C GLU A 101 2.99 -18.54 -11.36
N GLN A 102 3.87 -18.30 -10.40
CA GLN A 102 4.33 -19.36 -9.47
C GLN A 102 3.20 -19.90 -8.58
N THR A 103 2.14 -19.13 -8.37
CA THR A 103 0.95 -19.61 -7.64
C THR A 103 0.00 -20.43 -8.53
N GLY A 104 0.32 -20.60 -9.82
CA GLY A 104 -0.47 -21.39 -10.78
C GLY A 104 -1.49 -20.59 -11.59
N TYR A 105 -1.50 -19.26 -11.48
CA TYR A 105 -2.37 -18.37 -12.23
C TYR A 105 -1.59 -17.65 -13.33
N LYS A 106 -2.30 -17.14 -14.33
CA LYS A 106 -1.70 -16.30 -15.38
C LYS A 106 -2.02 -14.85 -15.12
N ALA A 107 -1.03 -13.98 -15.27
CA ALA A 107 -1.19 -12.53 -15.12
C ALA A 107 -0.75 -11.80 -16.38
N GLU A 108 -1.60 -10.91 -16.86
CA GLU A 108 -1.34 -10.08 -18.05
C GLU A 108 -1.48 -8.61 -17.69
N ILE A 109 -0.54 -7.78 -18.18
CA ILE A 109 -0.59 -6.33 -17.95
C ILE A 109 -1.74 -5.75 -18.78
N ILE A 110 -2.68 -5.12 -18.08
CA ILE A 110 -3.69 -4.29 -18.73
C ILE A 110 -3.00 -2.95 -19.05
N LYS A 111 -2.61 -2.78 -20.30
CA LYS A 111 -2.24 -1.46 -20.80
C LYS A 111 -3.52 -0.65 -20.86
N GLU A 112 -3.77 0.12 -19.83
CA GLU A 112 -4.77 1.17 -19.88
C GLU A 112 -4.27 2.14 -20.95
N ASN A 113 -4.84 2.04 -22.15
CA ASN A 113 -4.71 3.10 -23.13
C ASN A 113 -5.18 4.34 -22.38
N GLN A 114 -4.24 5.20 -22.02
CA GLN A 114 -4.56 6.55 -21.61
C GLN A 114 -5.41 7.11 -22.74
N LYS A 115 -6.70 7.01 -22.58
CA LYS A 115 -7.65 7.72 -23.40
C LYS A 115 -7.30 9.18 -23.15
N LYS A 116 -6.40 9.66 -24.03
CA LYS A 116 -6.03 11.06 -24.15
C LYS A 116 -7.36 11.81 -24.08
N LYS A 117 -7.59 12.47 -22.96
CA LYS A 117 -8.69 13.39 -22.82
C LYS A 117 -8.43 14.52 -23.81
N SER A 118 -8.83 14.31 -25.05
CA SER A 118 -8.96 15.41 -26.00
C SER A 118 -10.17 16.21 -25.54
N LEU A 119 -9.89 17.40 -25.21
CA LEU A 119 -10.86 18.48 -25.11
C LEU A 119 -11.74 18.55 -26.37
#